data_b3d57f3575a91a5bb63c39673b2724b6
#
_entry.id   b3d57f3575a91a5bb63c39673b2724b6
#
_cell.length_a   1.000
_cell.length_b   1.000
_cell.length_c   1.000
_cell.angle_alpha   90.00
_cell.angle_beta   90.00
_cell.angle_gamma   90.00
#
_symmetry.space_group_name_H-M   'P 1'
#
loop_
_entity.id
_entity.type
_entity.pdbx_description
1 polymer ?
#
loop_
_entity_poly.entity_id
_entity_poly.type
_entity_poly.pdbx_seq_one_letter_code
_entity_poly.pdbx_strand_id
1 'polypeptide(L)'
;MSQAVESDLKQIVLSNGPFGPQEIQRLMHAISEDFSQYRVLRDAVAELEVREDRTPASAVRLGVCYFLLGRYQAAAQTLKSADGGAVAHFYLGKAQAAMEQYTEAAASYAAAKKAGYKSDDCVLAQAEAKRYSGDAAGAIALLDSLSGAVEQTAEYLYQRGAAVAAVGGNPSEVVALYTRAVEADPNHPGALFGLAVENDRRGNDDVALDLYERSVNQFPPYVGSLLNLGILYEDRQQYDRAQQCYQRILDSHPIHPRARLFLKDAQASGDMYYDEDAQRRRDRMAQVLNVPVSDFELSVRSRNCLQKMGIQTLGDLARCTEQELLASKNFGETSLVEIRDMLASKGLSLGQYATNKSETPTLFEPEFMSPDEQALLDRPISDLNLSVRARKCMIRLGLNTVGDLVRRTGDDLLECKNFGVTSLNEVREKLTQHSLKLRGD
;
A
#
# COMPACT_ATOMS: atom_id res chain seq x y z
N MET A 1 -26.26 -2.50 -26.08
CA MET A 1 -25.81 -3.69 -25.34
C MET A 1 -25.98 -3.51 -23.81
N SER A 2 -25.60 -2.38 -23.21
CA SER A 2 -25.70 -2.14 -21.75
C SER A 2 -27.08 -2.41 -21.14
N GLN A 3 -28.17 -1.87 -21.70
CA GLN A 3 -29.54 -2.04 -21.15
C GLN A 3 -30.04 -3.49 -21.15
N ALA A 4 -29.62 -4.31 -22.11
CA ALA A 4 -30.03 -5.73 -22.15
C ALA A 4 -29.33 -6.55 -21.06
N VAL A 5 -28.06 -6.24 -20.78
CA VAL A 5 -27.25 -6.90 -19.73
C VAL A 5 -27.72 -6.48 -18.33
N GLU A 6 -28.08 -5.20 -18.13
CA GLU A 6 -28.68 -4.70 -16.89
C GLU A 6 -30.00 -5.39 -16.55
N SER A 7 -30.83 -5.61 -17.58
CA SER A 7 -32.12 -6.32 -17.46
C SER A 7 -31.88 -7.79 -17.04
N ASP A 8 -30.87 -8.45 -17.57
CA ASP A 8 -30.57 -9.86 -17.28
C ASP A 8 -30.05 -10.06 -15.84
N LEU A 9 -29.09 -9.25 -15.37
CA LEU A 9 -28.56 -9.31 -14.00
C LEU A 9 -29.67 -9.06 -12.96
N LYS A 10 -30.43 -7.99 -13.14
CA LYS A 10 -31.54 -7.65 -12.25
C LYS A 10 -32.58 -8.77 -12.23
N GLN A 11 -32.89 -9.37 -13.38
CA GLN A 11 -33.81 -10.51 -13.49
C GLN A 11 -33.29 -11.74 -12.74
N ILE A 12 -31.99 -12.09 -12.82
CA ILE A 12 -31.39 -13.21 -12.07
C ILE A 12 -31.57 -13.00 -10.57
N VAL A 13 -31.29 -11.79 -10.07
CA VAL A 13 -31.38 -11.48 -8.63
C VAL A 13 -32.81 -11.44 -8.13
N LEU A 14 -33.73 -10.91 -8.88
CA LEU A 14 -35.13 -10.64 -8.44
C LEU A 14 -36.12 -11.76 -8.82
N SER A 15 -35.71 -12.72 -9.66
CA SER A 15 -36.62 -13.82 -10.08
C SER A 15 -36.91 -14.78 -8.92
N ASN A 16 -38.01 -15.51 -9.01
CA ASN A 16 -38.33 -16.62 -8.12
C ASN A 16 -37.85 -17.99 -8.69
N GLY A 17 -37.07 -17.96 -9.78
CA GLY A 17 -36.55 -19.16 -10.42
C GLY A 17 -35.43 -19.87 -9.59
N PRO A 18 -34.88 -20.98 -10.08
CA PRO A 18 -33.77 -21.64 -9.43
C PRO A 18 -32.56 -20.69 -9.32
N PHE A 19 -31.82 -20.81 -8.21
CA PHE A 19 -30.61 -20.05 -7.98
C PHE A 19 -29.50 -20.97 -7.52
N GLY A 20 -28.61 -21.31 -8.43
CA GLY A 20 -27.55 -22.26 -8.22
C GLY A 20 -26.20 -21.78 -8.77
N PRO A 21 -25.21 -22.67 -8.87
CA PRO A 21 -23.87 -22.30 -9.35
C PRO A 21 -23.83 -21.63 -10.71
N GLN A 22 -24.75 -21.98 -11.64
CA GLN A 22 -24.80 -21.42 -12.98
C GLN A 22 -25.25 -19.94 -12.96
N GLU A 23 -26.30 -19.64 -12.22
CA GLU A 23 -26.80 -18.26 -12.06
C GLU A 23 -25.75 -17.38 -11.37
N ILE A 24 -25.05 -17.91 -10.38
CA ILE A 24 -23.98 -17.20 -9.68
C ILE A 24 -22.80 -16.92 -10.63
N GLN A 25 -22.41 -17.89 -11.46
CA GLN A 25 -21.37 -17.70 -12.46
C GLN A 25 -21.77 -16.63 -13.48
N ARG A 26 -23.04 -16.59 -13.94
CA ARG A 26 -23.54 -15.53 -14.84
C ARG A 26 -23.44 -14.16 -14.21
N LEU A 27 -23.83 -14.01 -12.92
CA LEU A 27 -23.67 -12.75 -12.19
C LEU A 27 -22.21 -12.31 -12.13
N MET A 28 -21.32 -13.22 -11.76
CA MET A 28 -19.88 -12.92 -11.65
C MET A 28 -19.29 -12.55 -13.02
N HIS A 29 -19.67 -13.26 -14.08
CA HIS A 29 -19.21 -12.98 -15.44
C HIS A 29 -19.68 -11.61 -15.96
N ALA A 30 -20.97 -11.28 -15.78
CA ALA A 30 -21.51 -9.98 -16.17
C ALA A 30 -20.78 -8.80 -15.50
N ILE A 31 -20.44 -8.95 -14.20
CA ILE A 31 -19.70 -7.92 -13.46
C ILE A 31 -18.22 -7.89 -13.88
N SER A 32 -17.63 -9.04 -14.27
CA SER A 32 -16.27 -9.09 -14.78
C SER A 32 -16.13 -8.40 -16.14
N GLU A 33 -17.13 -8.52 -17.01
CA GLU A 33 -17.14 -7.84 -18.30
C GLU A 33 -17.35 -6.32 -18.18
N ASP A 34 -18.19 -5.89 -17.25
CA ASP A 34 -18.48 -4.49 -16.98
C ASP A 34 -18.71 -4.24 -15.50
N PHE A 35 -17.72 -3.66 -14.84
CA PHE A 35 -17.78 -3.38 -13.39
C PHE A 35 -18.90 -2.40 -13.01
N SER A 36 -19.46 -1.65 -13.95
CA SER A 36 -20.64 -0.82 -13.67
C SER A 36 -21.85 -1.64 -13.20
N GLN A 37 -21.92 -2.92 -13.60
CA GLN A 37 -22.93 -3.90 -13.18
C GLN A 37 -22.89 -4.21 -11.68
N TYR A 38 -21.79 -3.93 -10.99
CA TYR A 38 -21.71 -4.02 -9.53
C TYR A 38 -22.73 -3.10 -8.84
N ARG A 39 -22.96 -1.90 -9.41
CA ARG A 39 -23.98 -0.99 -8.91
C ARG A 39 -25.39 -1.55 -9.13
N VAL A 40 -25.62 -2.16 -10.28
CA VAL A 40 -26.91 -2.81 -10.59
C VAL A 40 -27.19 -3.97 -9.62
N LEU A 41 -26.17 -4.78 -9.32
CA LEU A 41 -26.26 -5.83 -8.28
C LEU A 41 -26.64 -5.24 -6.92
N ARG A 42 -25.98 -4.18 -6.49
CA ARG A 42 -26.28 -3.51 -5.21
C ARG A 42 -27.71 -3.00 -5.14
N ASP A 43 -28.18 -2.36 -6.19
CA ASP A 43 -29.53 -1.78 -6.25
C ASP A 43 -30.59 -2.90 -6.30
N ALA A 44 -30.34 -3.99 -7.04
CA ALA A 44 -31.21 -5.16 -7.06
C ALA A 44 -31.27 -5.88 -5.70
N VAL A 45 -30.16 -5.95 -4.98
CA VAL A 45 -30.13 -6.53 -3.62
C VAL A 45 -30.93 -5.66 -2.64
N ALA A 46 -30.82 -4.33 -2.73
CA ALA A 46 -31.64 -3.44 -1.90
C ALA A 46 -33.15 -3.64 -2.15
N GLU A 47 -33.54 -3.88 -3.41
CA GLU A 47 -34.94 -4.22 -3.74
C GLU A 47 -35.34 -5.60 -3.18
N LEU A 48 -34.42 -6.59 -3.20
CA LEU A 48 -34.68 -7.91 -2.63
C LEU A 48 -34.77 -7.88 -1.09
N GLU A 49 -34.04 -6.98 -0.43
CA GLU A 49 -34.06 -6.78 1.04
C GLU A 49 -35.47 -6.34 1.54
N VAL A 50 -36.18 -5.54 0.76
CA VAL A 50 -37.49 -4.97 1.11
C VAL A 50 -38.62 -6.00 0.95
N ARG A 51 -38.42 -7.09 0.21
CA ARG A 51 -39.45 -8.12 0.02
C ARG A 51 -39.80 -8.84 1.32
N GLU A 52 -41.06 -8.87 1.66
CA GLU A 52 -41.57 -9.55 2.88
C GLU A 52 -41.62 -11.08 2.73
N ASP A 53 -41.75 -11.61 1.52
CA ASP A 53 -41.86 -13.04 1.21
C ASP A 53 -40.49 -13.75 1.21
N ARG A 54 -39.94 -13.95 2.38
CA ARG A 54 -38.63 -14.63 2.51
C ARG A 54 -38.83 -16.15 2.59
N THR A 55 -38.68 -16.82 1.46
CA THR A 55 -38.55 -18.28 1.41
C THR A 55 -37.13 -18.69 1.71
N PRO A 56 -36.86 -19.94 2.17
CA PRO A 56 -35.50 -20.44 2.34
C PRO A 56 -34.61 -20.30 1.08
N ALA A 57 -35.20 -20.50 -0.10
CA ALA A 57 -34.49 -20.31 -1.39
C ALA A 57 -34.14 -18.83 -1.67
N SER A 58 -35.05 -17.90 -1.31
CA SER A 58 -34.75 -16.47 -1.43
C SER A 58 -33.67 -16.03 -0.42
N ALA A 59 -33.59 -16.67 0.75
CA ALA A 59 -32.54 -16.44 1.72
C ALA A 59 -31.16 -16.90 1.19
N VAL A 60 -31.07 -18.04 0.49
CA VAL A 60 -29.83 -18.47 -0.19
C VAL A 60 -29.37 -17.43 -1.19
N ARG A 61 -30.30 -16.97 -2.05
CA ARG A 61 -29.99 -15.96 -3.08
C ARG A 61 -29.50 -14.66 -2.44
N LEU A 62 -30.21 -14.14 -1.46
CA LEU A 62 -29.83 -12.91 -0.74
C LEU A 62 -28.47 -13.07 -0.05
N GLY A 63 -28.22 -14.20 0.62
CA GLY A 63 -26.96 -14.46 1.30
C GLY A 63 -25.77 -14.55 0.35
N VAL A 64 -25.94 -15.19 -0.81
CA VAL A 64 -24.90 -15.21 -1.86
C VAL A 64 -24.66 -13.81 -2.43
N CYS A 65 -25.71 -13.05 -2.69
CA CYS A 65 -25.58 -11.67 -3.16
C CYS A 65 -24.88 -10.78 -2.12
N TYR A 66 -25.16 -10.94 -0.84
CA TYR A 66 -24.42 -10.25 0.22
C TYR A 66 -22.93 -10.62 0.20
N PHE A 67 -22.61 -11.89 0.00
CA PHE A 67 -21.22 -12.31 -0.15
C PHE A 67 -20.53 -11.61 -1.33
N LEU A 68 -21.17 -11.59 -2.50
CA LEU A 68 -20.65 -10.89 -3.69
C LEU A 68 -20.47 -9.38 -3.48
N LEU A 69 -21.30 -8.77 -2.63
CA LEU A 69 -21.19 -7.36 -2.24
C LEU A 69 -20.17 -7.10 -1.09
N GLY A 70 -19.46 -8.12 -0.62
CA GLY A 70 -18.52 -7.99 0.51
C GLY A 70 -19.18 -7.82 1.89
N ARG A 71 -20.50 -7.99 1.99
CA ARG A 71 -21.26 -7.92 3.26
C ARG A 71 -21.24 -9.26 3.98
N TYR A 72 -20.04 -9.75 4.35
CA TYR A 72 -19.80 -11.10 4.81
C TYR A 72 -20.57 -11.48 6.08
N GLN A 73 -20.70 -10.55 7.03
CA GLN A 73 -21.46 -10.80 8.26
C GLN A 73 -22.95 -11.01 7.98
N ALA A 74 -23.54 -10.16 7.12
CA ALA A 74 -24.92 -10.31 6.70
C ALA A 74 -25.14 -11.60 5.88
N ALA A 75 -24.18 -11.92 5.00
CA ALA A 75 -24.18 -13.18 4.24
C ALA A 75 -24.20 -14.38 5.16
N ALA A 76 -23.29 -14.45 6.15
CA ALA A 76 -23.21 -15.57 7.09
C ALA A 76 -24.49 -15.71 7.93
N GLN A 77 -25.08 -14.60 8.41
CA GLN A 77 -26.34 -14.64 9.18
C GLN A 77 -27.50 -15.15 8.33
N THR A 78 -27.63 -14.64 7.10
CA THR A 78 -28.71 -15.02 6.19
C THR A 78 -28.59 -16.47 5.76
N LEU A 79 -27.36 -16.94 5.41
CA LEU A 79 -27.12 -18.32 4.98
C LEU A 79 -27.30 -19.34 6.09
N LYS A 80 -27.04 -18.99 7.35
CA LYS A 80 -27.33 -19.86 8.52
C LYS A 80 -28.80 -20.12 8.71
N SER A 81 -29.67 -19.16 8.34
CA SER A 81 -31.11 -19.28 8.45
C SER A 81 -31.80 -19.78 7.16
N ALA A 82 -31.02 -20.10 6.13
CA ALA A 82 -31.51 -20.57 4.84
C ALA A 82 -31.91 -22.05 4.85
N ASP A 83 -32.02 -22.67 3.70
CA ASP A 83 -32.53 -24.04 3.50
C ASP A 83 -31.58 -25.15 3.97
N GLY A 84 -30.37 -24.82 4.39
CA GLY A 84 -29.32 -25.82 4.73
C GLY A 84 -28.83 -26.64 3.53
N GLY A 85 -29.09 -26.15 2.30
CA GLY A 85 -28.66 -26.80 1.07
C GLY A 85 -27.16 -26.67 0.79
N ALA A 86 -26.71 -27.35 -0.25
CA ALA A 86 -25.30 -27.41 -0.65
C ALA A 86 -24.70 -26.03 -0.94
N VAL A 87 -25.41 -25.16 -1.66
CA VAL A 87 -25.01 -23.79 -1.99
C VAL A 87 -24.94 -22.91 -0.74
N ALA A 88 -25.95 -23.02 0.14
CA ALA A 88 -25.98 -22.27 1.39
C ALA A 88 -24.75 -22.55 2.27
N HIS A 89 -24.43 -23.83 2.49
CA HIS A 89 -23.26 -24.21 3.27
C HIS A 89 -21.93 -23.80 2.62
N PHE A 90 -21.82 -23.91 1.28
CA PHE A 90 -20.60 -23.55 0.59
C PHE A 90 -20.31 -22.03 0.67
N TYR A 91 -21.33 -21.20 0.41
CA TYR A 91 -21.16 -19.75 0.52
C TYR A 91 -21.11 -19.24 1.95
N LEU A 92 -21.71 -19.96 2.92
CA LEU A 92 -21.47 -19.73 4.34
C LEU A 92 -19.99 -19.92 4.70
N GLY A 93 -19.38 -21.02 4.23
CA GLY A 93 -17.94 -21.24 4.38
C GLY A 93 -17.09 -20.13 3.75
N LYS A 94 -17.45 -19.69 2.54
CA LYS A 94 -16.75 -18.55 1.90
C LYS A 94 -16.89 -17.25 2.70
N ALA A 95 -18.08 -16.93 3.22
CA ALA A 95 -18.30 -15.76 4.05
C ALA A 95 -17.51 -15.82 5.38
N GLN A 96 -17.46 -17.00 6.01
CA GLN A 96 -16.68 -17.24 7.21
C GLN A 96 -15.17 -17.13 6.96
N ALA A 97 -14.68 -17.69 5.85
CA ALA A 97 -13.27 -17.55 5.45
C ALA A 97 -12.88 -16.09 5.21
N ALA A 98 -13.76 -15.31 4.56
CA ALA A 98 -13.56 -13.86 4.36
C ALA A 98 -13.56 -13.05 5.67
N MET A 99 -14.16 -13.59 6.74
CA MET A 99 -14.11 -13.04 8.11
C MET A 99 -12.99 -13.65 8.96
N GLU A 100 -12.06 -14.38 8.36
CA GLU A 100 -10.93 -15.07 9.02
C GLU A 100 -11.36 -16.17 10.03
N GLN A 101 -12.62 -16.62 9.96
CA GLN A 101 -13.17 -17.72 10.76
C GLN A 101 -12.89 -19.06 10.07
N TYR A 102 -11.62 -19.44 9.96
CA TYR A 102 -11.18 -20.55 9.10
C TYR A 102 -11.63 -21.92 9.59
N THR A 103 -11.74 -22.12 10.90
CA THR A 103 -12.24 -23.37 11.51
C THR A 103 -13.70 -23.60 11.20
N GLU A 104 -14.52 -22.56 11.34
CA GLU A 104 -15.95 -22.60 11.02
C GLU A 104 -16.15 -22.74 9.50
N ALA A 105 -15.33 -22.06 8.69
CA ALA A 105 -15.35 -22.19 7.25
C ALA A 105 -15.10 -23.64 6.80
N ALA A 106 -14.08 -24.31 7.37
CA ALA A 106 -13.77 -25.70 7.06
C ALA A 106 -14.94 -26.64 7.43
N ALA A 107 -15.61 -26.39 8.55
CA ALA A 107 -16.80 -27.16 8.96
C ALA A 107 -17.97 -26.93 7.99
N SER A 108 -18.19 -25.69 7.54
CA SER A 108 -19.24 -25.34 6.57
C SER A 108 -18.98 -25.99 5.21
N TYR A 109 -17.74 -26.03 4.72
CA TYR A 109 -17.38 -26.73 3.49
C TYR A 109 -17.59 -28.26 3.62
N ALA A 110 -17.30 -28.86 4.79
CA ALA A 110 -17.60 -30.25 5.05
C ALA A 110 -19.12 -30.53 5.03
N ALA A 111 -19.93 -29.60 5.54
CA ALA A 111 -21.40 -29.68 5.47
C ALA A 111 -21.89 -29.54 4.03
N ALA A 112 -21.32 -28.61 3.25
CA ALA A 112 -21.64 -28.44 1.83
C ALA A 112 -21.39 -29.72 1.03
N LYS A 113 -20.25 -30.40 1.27
CA LYS A 113 -19.91 -31.69 0.64
C LYS A 113 -20.95 -32.75 0.98
N LYS A 114 -21.37 -32.84 2.25
CA LYS A 114 -22.42 -33.78 2.69
C LYS A 114 -23.79 -33.46 2.09
N ALA A 115 -24.09 -32.19 1.88
CA ALA A 115 -25.32 -31.72 1.24
C ALA A 115 -25.32 -31.88 -0.30
N GLY A 116 -24.25 -32.41 -0.89
CA GLY A 116 -24.14 -32.69 -2.33
C GLY A 116 -23.50 -31.60 -3.18
N TYR A 117 -22.78 -30.65 -2.57
CA TYR A 117 -21.91 -29.76 -3.35
C TYR A 117 -20.74 -30.55 -3.95
N LYS A 118 -20.16 -30.01 -5.03
CA LYS A 118 -19.04 -30.66 -5.71
C LYS A 118 -17.90 -30.95 -4.72
N SER A 119 -17.58 -32.24 -4.56
CA SER A 119 -16.63 -32.73 -3.54
C SER A 119 -15.28 -32.05 -3.63
N ASP A 120 -14.73 -31.94 -4.85
CA ASP A 120 -13.39 -31.43 -5.09
C ASP A 120 -13.31 -29.93 -4.74
N ASP A 121 -14.31 -29.15 -5.12
CA ASP A 121 -14.39 -27.72 -4.78
C ASP A 121 -14.45 -27.51 -3.27
N CYS A 122 -15.16 -28.40 -2.54
CA CYS A 122 -15.20 -28.33 -1.08
C CYS A 122 -13.84 -28.67 -0.44
N VAL A 123 -13.12 -29.67 -0.97
CA VAL A 123 -11.79 -30.03 -0.46
C VAL A 123 -10.76 -28.94 -0.76
N LEU A 124 -10.80 -28.35 -1.96
CA LEU A 124 -9.95 -27.20 -2.33
C LEU A 124 -10.20 -26.01 -1.39
N ALA A 125 -11.45 -25.66 -1.13
CA ALA A 125 -11.81 -24.60 -0.21
C ALA A 125 -11.42 -24.91 1.26
N GLN A 126 -11.49 -26.17 1.70
CA GLN A 126 -10.98 -26.60 3.01
C GLN A 126 -9.47 -26.48 3.09
N ALA A 127 -8.74 -26.84 2.04
CA ALA A 127 -7.28 -26.70 1.98
C ALA A 127 -6.88 -25.21 2.06
N GLU A 128 -7.60 -24.34 1.37
CA GLU A 128 -7.41 -22.88 1.48
C GLU A 128 -7.62 -22.40 2.93
N ALA A 129 -8.72 -22.76 3.56
CA ALA A 129 -9.02 -22.37 4.94
C ALA A 129 -7.95 -22.88 5.93
N LYS A 130 -7.47 -24.12 5.77
CA LYS A 130 -6.38 -24.66 6.57
C LYS A 130 -5.06 -23.89 6.39
N ARG A 131 -4.72 -23.56 5.16
CA ARG A 131 -3.51 -22.77 4.87
C ARG A 131 -3.56 -21.41 5.56
N TYR A 132 -4.69 -20.72 5.49
CA TYR A 132 -4.86 -19.41 6.15
C TYR A 132 -4.92 -19.51 7.68
N SER A 133 -5.37 -20.63 8.25
CA SER A 133 -5.29 -20.87 9.69
C SER A 133 -3.88 -21.22 10.20
N GLY A 134 -2.88 -21.30 9.30
CA GLY A 134 -1.50 -21.64 9.63
C GLY A 134 -1.17 -23.13 9.51
N ASP A 135 -2.16 -24.01 9.23
CA ASP A 135 -1.94 -25.46 9.00
C ASP A 135 -1.66 -25.75 7.52
N ALA A 136 -0.55 -25.23 7.01
CA ALA A 136 -0.15 -25.43 5.62
C ALA A 136 0.17 -26.90 5.29
N ALA A 137 0.70 -27.66 6.26
CA ALA A 137 0.96 -29.10 6.08
C ALA A 137 -0.36 -29.88 5.96
N GLY A 138 -1.35 -29.56 6.78
CA GLY A 138 -2.69 -30.13 6.68
C GLY A 138 -3.41 -29.73 5.39
N ALA A 139 -3.14 -28.55 4.83
CA ALA A 139 -3.63 -28.16 3.51
C ALA A 139 -3.05 -29.04 2.41
N ILE A 140 -1.73 -29.30 2.43
CA ILE A 140 -1.07 -30.21 1.47
C ILE A 140 -1.67 -31.61 1.58
N ALA A 141 -1.85 -32.14 2.78
CA ALA A 141 -2.44 -33.47 2.98
C ALA A 141 -3.87 -33.58 2.41
N LEU A 142 -4.68 -32.52 2.51
CA LEU A 142 -6.00 -32.46 1.85
C LEU A 142 -5.89 -32.48 0.34
N LEU A 143 -4.96 -31.69 -0.23
CA LEU A 143 -4.72 -31.67 -1.67
C LEU A 143 -4.22 -33.02 -2.19
N ASP A 144 -3.36 -33.71 -1.45
CA ASP A 144 -2.87 -35.06 -1.78
C ASP A 144 -3.98 -36.13 -1.73
N SER A 145 -5.11 -35.86 -1.09
CA SER A 145 -6.29 -36.76 -1.10
C SER A 145 -7.11 -36.68 -2.39
N LEU A 146 -6.87 -35.63 -3.20
CA LEU A 146 -7.49 -35.48 -4.52
C LEU A 146 -6.66 -36.19 -5.59
N SER A 147 -7.32 -36.78 -6.57
CA SER A 147 -6.63 -37.48 -7.67
C SER A 147 -7.42 -37.40 -8.97
N GLY A 148 -6.71 -37.56 -10.08
CA GLY A 148 -7.28 -37.59 -11.43
C GLY A 148 -7.37 -36.20 -12.08
N ALA A 149 -8.47 -35.91 -12.77
CA ALA A 149 -8.60 -34.69 -13.59
C ALA A 149 -8.50 -33.39 -12.78
N VAL A 150 -8.85 -33.43 -11.49
CA VAL A 150 -8.80 -32.24 -10.60
C VAL A 150 -7.37 -31.72 -10.43
N GLU A 151 -6.36 -32.58 -10.44
CA GLU A 151 -4.95 -32.21 -10.28
C GLU A 151 -4.42 -31.32 -11.42
N GLN A 152 -5.12 -31.28 -12.55
CA GLN A 152 -4.78 -30.43 -13.70
C GLN A 152 -5.60 -29.14 -13.73
N THR A 153 -6.51 -28.93 -12.79
CA THR A 153 -7.30 -27.69 -12.73
C THR A 153 -6.47 -26.52 -12.20
N ALA A 154 -6.74 -25.33 -12.68
CA ALA A 154 -6.06 -24.12 -12.25
C ALA A 154 -6.18 -23.88 -10.74
N GLU A 155 -7.36 -24.13 -10.17
CA GLU A 155 -7.62 -23.97 -8.74
C GLU A 155 -6.75 -24.93 -7.92
N TYR A 156 -6.67 -26.21 -8.29
CA TYR A 156 -5.82 -27.18 -7.58
C TYR A 156 -4.35 -26.78 -7.63
N LEU A 157 -3.85 -26.45 -8.82
CA LEU A 157 -2.45 -26.06 -9.03
C LEU A 157 -2.10 -24.79 -8.25
N TYR A 158 -3.03 -23.82 -8.23
CA TYR A 158 -2.87 -22.60 -7.42
C TYR A 158 -2.84 -22.90 -5.92
N GLN A 159 -3.81 -23.68 -5.39
CA GLN A 159 -3.86 -24.01 -3.98
C GLN A 159 -2.64 -24.82 -3.54
N ARG A 160 -2.16 -25.74 -4.39
CA ARG A 160 -0.94 -26.49 -4.12
C ARG A 160 0.29 -25.57 -4.09
N GLY A 161 0.45 -24.68 -5.06
CA GLY A 161 1.53 -23.69 -5.08
C GLY A 161 1.51 -22.78 -3.86
N ALA A 162 0.33 -22.30 -3.46
CA ALA A 162 0.16 -21.47 -2.27
C ALA A 162 0.46 -22.22 -0.97
N ALA A 163 0.09 -23.52 -0.87
CA ALA A 163 0.40 -24.33 0.30
C ALA A 163 1.91 -24.65 0.38
N VAL A 164 2.56 -24.98 -0.74
CA VAL A 164 4.03 -25.17 -0.82
C VAL A 164 4.76 -23.90 -0.43
N ALA A 165 4.32 -22.74 -0.91
CA ALA A 165 4.89 -21.44 -0.51
C ALA A 165 4.74 -21.18 1.00
N ALA A 166 3.60 -21.55 1.59
CA ALA A 166 3.31 -21.33 3.01
C ALA A 166 4.18 -22.20 3.94
N VAL A 167 4.60 -23.40 3.51
CA VAL A 167 5.54 -24.24 4.29
C VAL A 167 7.01 -23.86 4.04
N GLY A 168 7.29 -22.83 3.24
CA GLY A 168 8.65 -22.43 2.89
C GLY A 168 9.32 -23.39 1.89
N GLY A 169 8.55 -24.00 1.00
CA GLY A 169 9.06 -24.89 -0.03
C GLY A 169 9.86 -24.18 -1.11
N ASN A 170 10.34 -24.96 -2.10
CA ASN A 170 11.21 -24.43 -3.15
C ASN A 170 10.50 -23.37 -4.01
N PRO A 171 11.03 -22.12 -4.08
CA PRO A 171 10.42 -21.05 -4.89
C PRO A 171 10.26 -21.38 -6.37
N SER A 172 11.17 -22.20 -6.93
CA SER A 172 11.06 -22.63 -8.33
C SER A 172 9.88 -23.57 -8.57
N GLU A 173 9.57 -24.44 -7.61
CA GLU A 173 8.39 -25.30 -7.64
C GLU A 173 7.11 -24.46 -7.54
N VAL A 174 7.07 -23.49 -6.63
CA VAL A 174 5.94 -22.57 -6.47
C VAL A 174 5.63 -21.85 -7.78
N VAL A 175 6.66 -21.27 -8.43
CA VAL A 175 6.51 -20.59 -9.71
C VAL A 175 6.03 -21.55 -10.80
N ALA A 176 6.57 -22.77 -10.86
CA ALA A 176 6.14 -23.76 -11.86
C ALA A 176 4.66 -24.15 -11.68
N LEU A 177 4.18 -24.29 -10.42
CA LEU A 177 2.78 -24.57 -10.12
C LEU A 177 1.86 -23.41 -10.51
N TYR A 178 2.23 -22.18 -10.20
CA TYR A 178 1.45 -21.01 -10.60
C TYR A 178 1.45 -20.81 -12.12
N THR A 179 2.58 -21.06 -12.80
CA THR A 179 2.65 -20.99 -14.26
C THR A 179 1.70 -22.00 -14.89
N ARG A 180 1.75 -23.26 -14.46
CA ARG A 180 0.81 -24.30 -14.93
C ARG A 180 -0.65 -23.96 -14.62
N ALA A 181 -0.92 -23.31 -13.48
CA ALA A 181 -2.27 -22.86 -13.14
C ALA A 181 -2.76 -21.78 -14.13
N VAL A 182 -1.89 -20.83 -14.51
CA VAL A 182 -2.21 -19.80 -15.51
C VAL A 182 -2.32 -20.39 -16.93
N GLU A 183 -1.57 -21.45 -17.25
CA GLU A 183 -1.71 -22.19 -18.53
C GLU A 183 -3.06 -22.93 -18.59
N ALA A 184 -3.51 -23.51 -17.46
CA ALA A 184 -4.80 -24.21 -17.39
C ALA A 184 -6.00 -23.24 -17.42
N ASP A 185 -5.90 -22.08 -16.75
CA ASP A 185 -6.86 -20.98 -16.82
C ASP A 185 -6.12 -19.64 -16.83
N PRO A 186 -5.99 -19.00 -18.00
CA PRO A 186 -5.30 -17.71 -18.16
C PRO A 186 -5.91 -16.55 -17.34
N ASN A 187 -7.12 -16.71 -16.84
CA ASN A 187 -7.85 -15.69 -16.08
C ASN A 187 -8.00 -16.04 -14.60
N HIS A 188 -7.35 -17.10 -14.11
CA HIS A 188 -7.49 -17.51 -12.72
C HIS A 188 -6.87 -16.46 -11.76
N PRO A 189 -7.68 -15.73 -10.94
CA PRO A 189 -7.22 -14.54 -10.24
C PRO A 189 -6.14 -14.83 -9.19
N GLY A 190 -6.27 -15.95 -8.46
CA GLY A 190 -5.30 -16.34 -7.44
C GLY A 190 -3.96 -16.80 -8.02
N ALA A 191 -3.97 -17.54 -9.16
CA ALA A 191 -2.75 -17.98 -9.82
C ALA A 191 -1.98 -16.79 -10.42
N LEU A 192 -2.70 -15.85 -11.06
CA LEU A 192 -2.13 -14.61 -11.57
C LEU A 192 -1.53 -13.78 -10.44
N PHE A 193 -2.23 -13.65 -9.30
CA PHE A 193 -1.71 -12.98 -8.11
C PHE A 193 -0.43 -13.63 -7.58
N GLY A 194 -0.43 -14.96 -7.40
CA GLY A 194 0.74 -15.69 -6.91
C GLY A 194 1.96 -15.50 -7.80
N LEU A 195 1.76 -15.61 -9.12
CA LEU A 195 2.83 -15.41 -10.10
C LEU A 195 3.30 -13.95 -10.14
N ALA A 196 2.38 -12.99 -9.99
CA ALA A 196 2.71 -11.57 -9.91
C ALA A 196 3.58 -11.25 -8.70
N VAL A 197 3.23 -11.77 -7.51
CA VAL A 197 4.02 -11.60 -6.28
C VAL A 197 5.44 -12.15 -6.43
N GLU A 198 5.60 -13.31 -7.07
CA GLU A 198 6.92 -13.90 -7.29
C GLU A 198 7.78 -13.09 -8.28
N ASN A 199 7.16 -12.45 -9.29
CA ASN A 199 7.86 -11.54 -10.20
C ASN A 199 8.21 -10.21 -9.52
N ASP A 200 7.30 -9.64 -8.75
CA ASP A 200 7.51 -8.41 -7.97
C ASP A 200 8.69 -8.57 -6.98
N ARG A 201 8.76 -9.70 -6.28
CA ARG A 201 9.89 -10.03 -5.40
C ARG A 201 11.25 -10.11 -6.10
N ARG A 202 11.25 -10.45 -7.39
CA ARG A 202 12.46 -10.55 -8.24
C ARG A 202 12.81 -9.23 -8.93
N GLY A 203 11.99 -8.20 -8.77
CA GLY A 203 12.16 -6.89 -9.43
C GLY A 203 11.69 -6.86 -10.89
N ASN A 204 10.89 -7.85 -11.31
CA ASN A 204 10.27 -7.89 -12.64
C ASN A 204 8.94 -7.09 -12.62
N ASP A 205 9.02 -5.79 -12.30
CA ASP A 205 7.85 -4.94 -12.03
C ASP A 205 6.88 -4.83 -13.23
N ASP A 206 7.39 -4.87 -14.47
CA ASP A 206 6.53 -4.81 -15.66
C ASP A 206 5.69 -6.08 -15.85
N VAL A 207 6.31 -7.24 -15.60
CA VAL A 207 5.62 -8.54 -15.67
C VAL A 207 4.61 -8.64 -14.51
N ALA A 208 4.99 -8.22 -13.32
CA ALA A 208 4.12 -8.20 -12.15
C ALA A 208 2.90 -7.30 -12.39
N LEU A 209 3.10 -6.12 -13.01
CA LEU A 209 2.02 -5.19 -13.36
C LEU A 209 0.98 -5.85 -14.28
N ASP A 210 1.41 -6.45 -15.41
CA ASP A 210 0.52 -7.13 -16.34
C ASP A 210 -0.30 -8.24 -15.64
N LEU A 211 0.38 -9.05 -14.83
CA LEU A 211 -0.28 -10.14 -14.11
C LEU A 211 -1.29 -9.62 -13.06
N TYR A 212 -0.97 -8.55 -12.35
CA TYR A 212 -1.92 -7.93 -11.42
C TYR A 212 -3.11 -7.30 -12.18
N GLU A 213 -2.88 -6.59 -13.29
CA GLU A 213 -3.95 -6.03 -14.13
C GLU A 213 -4.91 -7.13 -14.61
N ARG A 214 -4.38 -8.26 -15.07
CA ARG A 214 -5.19 -9.42 -15.47
C ARG A 214 -5.96 -10.02 -14.30
N SER A 215 -5.32 -10.16 -13.13
CA SER A 215 -5.95 -10.73 -11.93
C SER A 215 -7.16 -9.91 -11.45
N VAL A 216 -7.14 -8.59 -11.56
CA VAL A 216 -8.22 -7.70 -11.10
C VAL A 216 -9.40 -7.57 -12.07
N ASN A 217 -9.28 -8.12 -13.28
CA ASN A 217 -10.37 -8.12 -14.26
C ASN A 217 -11.47 -9.12 -13.92
N GLN A 218 -11.20 -10.08 -13.04
CA GLN A 218 -12.19 -11.05 -12.57
C GLN A 218 -13.01 -10.50 -11.39
N PHE A 219 -14.25 -10.94 -11.27
CA PHE A 219 -15.11 -10.61 -10.12
C PHE A 219 -15.50 -11.89 -9.35
N PRO A 220 -15.41 -11.89 -8.02
CA PRO A 220 -14.90 -10.84 -7.14
C PRO A 220 -13.40 -10.59 -7.34
N PRO A 221 -12.95 -9.31 -7.34
CA PRO A 221 -11.54 -9.02 -7.53
C PRO A 221 -10.69 -9.53 -6.37
N TYR A 222 -9.49 -10.01 -6.67
CA TYR A 222 -8.55 -10.41 -5.63
C TYR A 222 -7.99 -9.17 -4.93
N VAL A 223 -8.35 -8.98 -3.65
CA VAL A 223 -8.00 -7.76 -2.89
C VAL A 223 -6.49 -7.51 -2.84
N GLY A 224 -5.69 -8.58 -2.69
CA GLY A 224 -4.24 -8.48 -2.72
C GLY A 224 -3.70 -7.94 -4.04
N SER A 225 -4.30 -8.36 -5.18
CA SER A 225 -3.93 -7.83 -6.50
C SER A 225 -4.24 -6.34 -6.62
N LEU A 226 -5.40 -5.90 -6.17
CA LEU A 226 -5.77 -4.48 -6.20
C LEU A 226 -4.85 -3.63 -5.32
N LEU A 227 -4.47 -4.13 -4.13
CA LEU A 227 -3.55 -3.42 -3.24
C LEU A 227 -2.16 -3.28 -3.88
N ASN A 228 -1.58 -4.38 -4.37
CA ASN A 228 -0.25 -4.36 -4.96
C ASN A 228 -0.21 -3.58 -6.27
N LEU A 229 -1.27 -3.71 -7.10
CA LEU A 229 -1.42 -2.94 -8.33
C LEU A 229 -1.48 -1.44 -8.04
N GLY A 230 -2.24 -1.03 -7.02
CA GLY A 230 -2.29 0.36 -6.57
C GLY A 230 -0.91 0.88 -6.16
N ILE A 231 -0.13 0.09 -5.42
CA ILE A 231 1.25 0.46 -5.01
C ILE A 231 2.16 0.60 -6.24
N LEU A 232 2.10 -0.33 -7.21
CA LEU A 232 2.89 -0.24 -8.44
C LEU A 232 2.51 0.99 -9.28
N TYR A 233 1.21 1.35 -9.33
CA TYR A 233 0.79 2.58 -10.00
C TYR A 233 1.28 3.84 -9.28
N GLU A 234 1.31 3.87 -7.94
CA GLU A 234 1.90 4.98 -7.18
C GLU A 234 3.40 5.12 -7.47
N ASP A 235 4.14 3.99 -7.48
CA ASP A 235 5.58 4.00 -7.81
C ASP A 235 5.84 4.57 -9.21
N ARG A 236 4.89 4.40 -10.14
CA ARG A 236 4.91 4.96 -11.50
C ARG A 236 4.26 6.35 -11.62
N GLN A 237 3.88 6.97 -10.49
CA GLN A 237 3.20 8.27 -10.43
C GLN A 237 1.83 8.32 -11.14
N GLN A 238 1.20 7.16 -11.32
CA GLN A 238 -0.13 7.05 -11.91
C GLN A 238 -1.19 7.06 -10.79
N TYR A 239 -1.25 8.18 -10.05
CA TYR A 239 -2.06 8.30 -8.83
C TYR A 239 -3.56 8.07 -9.07
N ASP A 240 -4.09 8.51 -10.21
CA ASP A 240 -5.50 8.30 -10.55
C ASP A 240 -5.85 6.80 -10.66
N ARG A 241 -4.96 6.01 -11.26
CA ARG A 241 -5.13 4.55 -11.37
C ARG A 241 -4.99 3.88 -10.01
N ALA A 242 -4.06 4.33 -9.19
CA ALA A 242 -3.90 3.84 -7.82
C ALA A 242 -5.16 4.10 -6.99
N GLN A 243 -5.72 5.31 -7.06
CA GLN A 243 -6.97 5.67 -6.40
C GLN A 243 -8.13 4.77 -6.84
N GLN A 244 -8.26 4.49 -8.14
CA GLN A 244 -9.28 3.57 -8.66
C GLN A 244 -9.14 2.16 -8.07
N CYS A 245 -7.92 1.63 -7.95
CA CYS A 245 -7.68 0.33 -7.32
C CYS A 245 -8.14 0.31 -5.86
N TYR A 246 -7.77 1.32 -5.08
CA TYR A 246 -8.14 1.40 -3.67
C TYR A 246 -9.64 1.66 -3.48
N GLN A 247 -10.25 2.48 -4.34
CA GLN A 247 -11.69 2.71 -4.32
C GLN A 247 -12.47 1.42 -4.58
N ARG A 248 -12.07 0.61 -5.58
CA ARG A 248 -12.68 -0.70 -5.86
C ARG A 248 -12.63 -1.64 -4.65
N ILE A 249 -11.56 -1.60 -3.86
CA ILE A 249 -11.50 -2.35 -2.60
C ILE A 249 -12.52 -1.82 -1.61
N LEU A 250 -12.62 -0.49 -1.46
CA LEU A 250 -13.52 0.13 -0.49
C LEU A 250 -15.00 -0.01 -0.88
N ASP A 251 -15.30 -0.15 -2.15
CA ASP A 251 -16.67 -0.43 -2.63
C ASP A 251 -17.19 -1.78 -2.12
N SER A 252 -16.30 -2.79 -2.05
CA SER A 252 -16.63 -4.14 -1.54
C SER A 252 -16.28 -4.33 -0.05
N HIS A 253 -15.28 -3.60 0.45
CA HIS A 253 -14.75 -3.70 1.82
C HIS A 253 -14.59 -2.31 2.45
N PRO A 254 -15.68 -1.62 2.85
CA PRO A 254 -15.63 -0.22 3.28
C PRO A 254 -14.72 0.05 4.49
N ILE A 255 -14.45 -0.98 5.29
CA ILE A 255 -13.65 -0.87 6.53
C ILE A 255 -12.19 -1.30 6.30
N HIS A 256 -11.79 -1.63 5.07
CA HIS A 256 -10.44 -2.14 4.80
C HIS A 256 -9.36 -1.09 5.16
N PRO A 257 -8.55 -1.32 6.22
CA PRO A 257 -7.71 -0.25 6.79
C PRO A 257 -6.62 0.22 5.82
N ARG A 258 -5.91 -0.71 5.16
CA ARG A 258 -4.84 -0.36 4.21
C ARG A 258 -5.37 0.40 3.00
N ALA A 259 -6.50 -0.04 2.41
CA ALA A 259 -7.07 0.63 1.25
C ALA A 259 -7.49 2.07 1.55
N ARG A 260 -8.06 2.32 2.76
CA ARG A 260 -8.43 3.68 3.19
C ARG A 260 -7.22 4.59 3.34
N LEU A 261 -6.12 4.06 3.86
CA LEU A 261 -4.89 4.81 4.05
C LEU A 261 -4.22 5.10 2.70
N PHE A 262 -4.04 4.08 1.88
CA PHE A 262 -3.41 4.22 0.57
C PHE A 262 -4.22 5.13 -0.37
N LEU A 263 -5.57 5.11 -0.28
CA LEU A 263 -6.39 6.05 -1.03
C LEU A 263 -6.11 7.50 -0.64
N LYS A 264 -6.03 7.80 0.67
CA LYS A 264 -5.69 9.15 1.15
C LYS A 264 -4.31 9.59 0.69
N ASP A 265 -3.31 8.68 0.77
CA ASP A 265 -1.95 8.95 0.36
C ASP A 265 -1.86 9.21 -1.16
N ALA A 266 -2.57 8.42 -1.97
CA ALA A 266 -2.63 8.60 -3.42
C ALA A 266 -3.37 9.89 -3.82
N GLN A 267 -4.42 10.28 -3.08
CA GLN A 267 -5.12 11.57 -3.27
C GLN A 267 -4.19 12.73 -2.95
N ALA A 268 -3.55 12.72 -1.78
CA ALA A 268 -2.61 13.78 -1.39
C ALA A 268 -1.42 13.89 -2.36
N SER A 269 -0.95 12.76 -2.91
CA SER A 269 0.16 12.75 -3.88
C SER A 269 -0.27 13.25 -5.26
N GLY A 270 -1.52 13.03 -5.66
CA GLY A 270 -2.10 13.55 -6.90
C GLY A 270 -2.34 15.06 -6.86
N ASP A 271 -2.75 15.57 -5.69
CA ASP A 271 -3.02 17.00 -5.47
C ASP A 271 -1.74 17.81 -5.19
N MET A 272 -0.60 17.14 -4.95
CA MET A 272 0.67 17.83 -4.74
C MET A 272 1.15 18.47 -6.05
N TYR A 273 0.79 19.73 -6.23
CA TYR A 273 1.32 20.59 -7.27
C TYR A 273 2.82 20.78 -7.01
N TYR A 274 3.66 20.03 -7.73
CA TYR A 274 5.10 20.21 -7.69
C TYR A 274 5.42 21.46 -8.51
N ASP A 275 5.54 22.60 -7.82
CA ASP A 275 6.00 23.85 -8.45
C ASP A 275 7.50 23.70 -8.77
N GLU A 276 7.76 23.14 -9.96
CA GLU A 276 9.12 22.96 -10.50
C GLU A 276 9.86 24.30 -10.61
N ASP A 277 9.13 25.38 -10.84
CA ASP A 277 9.67 26.73 -10.91
C ASP A 277 10.02 27.28 -9.52
N ALA A 278 9.25 26.94 -8.50
CA ALA A 278 9.59 27.27 -7.11
C ALA A 278 10.83 26.49 -6.65
N GLN A 279 10.94 25.21 -7.00
CA GLN A 279 12.13 24.41 -6.68
C GLN A 279 13.37 24.93 -7.41
N ARG A 280 13.28 25.22 -8.70
CA ARG A 280 14.37 25.82 -9.47
C ARG A 280 14.78 27.19 -8.92
N ARG A 281 13.84 27.99 -8.42
CA ARG A 281 14.13 29.25 -7.72
C ARG A 281 14.87 29.04 -6.42
N ARG A 282 14.47 28.04 -5.61
CA ARG A 282 15.17 27.65 -4.36
C ARG A 282 16.58 27.17 -4.65
N ASP A 283 16.76 26.29 -5.64
CA ASP A 283 18.06 25.76 -6.01
C ASP A 283 19.01 26.86 -6.52
N ARG A 284 18.52 27.79 -7.34
CA ARG A 284 19.30 28.97 -7.77
C ARG A 284 19.65 29.86 -6.58
N MET A 285 18.73 30.10 -5.68
CA MET A 285 18.98 30.89 -4.48
C MET A 285 20.01 30.20 -3.56
N ALA A 286 19.91 28.91 -3.37
CA ALA A 286 20.89 28.11 -2.61
C ALA A 286 22.30 28.22 -3.26
N GLN A 287 22.40 28.15 -4.57
CA GLN A 287 23.66 28.37 -5.28
C GLN A 287 24.24 29.76 -5.02
N VAL A 288 23.41 30.82 -5.09
CA VAL A 288 23.86 32.21 -4.81
C VAL A 288 24.31 32.36 -3.36
N LEU A 289 23.58 31.79 -2.40
CA LEU A 289 23.92 31.86 -0.98
C LEU A 289 25.23 31.13 -0.63
N ASN A 290 25.60 30.10 -1.39
CA ASN A 290 26.86 29.35 -1.18
C ASN A 290 28.09 30.02 -1.85
N VAL A 291 27.92 31.12 -2.56
CA VAL A 291 29.08 31.85 -3.16
C VAL A 291 29.96 32.38 -2.05
N PRO A 292 31.29 32.09 -2.08
CA PRO A 292 32.24 32.62 -1.09
C PRO A 292 32.35 34.13 -1.16
N VAL A 293 32.42 34.78 -0.01
CA VAL A 293 32.63 36.26 0.09
C VAL A 293 33.99 36.66 -0.48
N SER A 294 34.95 35.74 -0.53
CA SER A 294 36.28 35.95 -1.12
C SER A 294 36.26 36.25 -2.62
N ASP A 295 35.22 35.81 -3.33
CA ASP A 295 35.09 35.97 -4.78
C ASP A 295 34.71 37.39 -5.20
N PHE A 296 34.49 38.27 -4.23
CA PHE A 296 34.13 39.68 -4.45
C PHE A 296 35.31 40.61 -4.16
N GLU A 297 35.40 41.69 -4.91
CA GLU A 297 36.39 42.74 -4.74
C GLU A 297 36.05 43.65 -3.54
N LEU A 298 36.21 43.08 -2.32
CA LEU A 298 36.03 43.84 -1.10
C LEU A 298 37.33 44.47 -0.64
N SER A 299 37.25 45.66 0.03
CA SER A 299 38.39 46.29 0.65
C SER A 299 39.06 45.32 1.68
N VAL A 300 40.38 45.48 1.86
CA VAL A 300 41.15 44.69 2.79
C VAL A 300 40.56 44.76 4.21
N ARG A 301 39.97 45.89 4.58
CA ARG A 301 39.34 46.09 5.87
C ARG A 301 38.06 45.28 6.00
N SER A 302 37.17 45.34 5.01
CA SER A 302 35.91 44.56 4.99
C SER A 302 36.20 43.06 5.00
N ARG A 303 37.12 42.60 4.17
CA ARG A 303 37.52 41.18 4.11
C ARG A 303 38.06 40.66 5.44
N ASN A 304 38.98 41.38 6.06
CA ASN A 304 39.56 40.98 7.36
C ASN A 304 38.51 40.98 8.49
N CYS A 305 37.54 41.89 8.47
CA CYS A 305 36.46 41.89 9.44
C CYS A 305 35.52 40.66 9.28
N LEU A 306 35.07 40.37 8.06
CA LEU A 306 34.21 39.22 7.76
C LEU A 306 34.88 37.91 8.13
N GLN A 307 36.18 37.78 7.81
CA GLN A 307 36.96 36.60 8.19
C GLN A 307 37.05 36.39 9.72
N LYS A 308 37.23 37.48 10.48
CA LYS A 308 37.25 37.44 11.94
C LYS A 308 35.88 37.08 12.55
N MET A 309 34.80 37.43 11.87
CA MET A 309 33.45 37.09 12.27
C MET A 309 33.04 35.70 11.81
N GLY A 310 33.90 34.96 11.12
CA GLY A 310 33.60 33.63 10.59
C GLY A 310 32.62 33.59 9.42
N ILE A 311 32.38 34.76 8.77
CA ILE A 311 31.47 34.86 7.63
C ILE A 311 32.24 34.46 6.38
N GLN A 312 31.86 33.39 5.76
CA GLN A 312 32.53 32.81 4.59
C GLN A 312 31.72 32.90 3.31
N THR A 313 30.39 32.88 3.38
CA THR A 313 29.48 32.84 2.24
C THR A 313 28.54 34.04 2.23
N LEU A 314 27.89 34.31 1.07
CA LEU A 314 26.83 35.30 0.97
C LEU A 314 25.63 34.95 1.88
N GLY A 315 25.37 33.65 2.08
CA GLY A 315 24.34 33.17 2.97
C GLY A 315 24.60 33.52 4.44
N ASP A 316 25.85 33.41 4.89
CA ASP A 316 26.24 33.80 6.25
C ASP A 316 26.09 35.33 6.41
N LEU A 317 26.45 36.10 5.39
CA LEU A 317 26.34 37.52 5.39
C LEU A 317 24.88 38.03 5.36
N ALA A 318 24.01 37.35 4.58
CA ALA A 318 22.58 37.67 4.54
C ALA A 318 21.82 37.32 5.84
N ARG A 319 22.41 36.50 6.71
CA ARG A 319 21.89 36.23 8.06
C ARG A 319 22.32 37.27 9.09
N CYS A 320 23.41 37.98 8.84
CA CYS A 320 23.91 39.03 9.72
C CYS A 320 23.09 40.30 9.59
N THR A 321 22.80 40.95 10.69
CA THR A 321 22.16 42.24 10.75
C THR A 321 23.21 43.38 10.61
N GLU A 322 22.79 44.55 10.18
CA GLU A 322 23.66 45.73 10.13
C GLU A 322 24.29 46.06 11.48
N GLN A 323 23.51 45.88 12.58
CA GLN A 323 23.97 46.13 13.93
C GLN A 323 25.08 45.16 14.36
N GLU A 324 24.99 43.90 13.99
CA GLU A 324 26.02 42.90 14.26
C GLU A 324 27.32 43.20 13.54
N LEU A 325 27.25 43.66 12.29
CA LEU A 325 28.44 44.06 11.52
C LEU A 325 29.10 45.30 12.12
N LEU A 326 28.30 46.34 12.48
CA LEU A 326 28.80 47.54 13.09
C LEU A 326 29.37 47.37 14.51
N ALA A 327 28.91 46.36 15.24
CA ALA A 327 29.46 45.98 16.55
C ALA A 327 30.88 45.41 16.45
N SER A 328 31.35 45.01 15.27
CA SER A 328 32.71 44.50 15.10
C SER A 328 33.74 45.61 15.13
N LYS A 329 34.80 45.41 15.90
CA LYS A 329 35.91 46.35 16.02
C LYS A 329 36.57 46.55 14.67
N ASN A 330 36.68 47.83 14.23
CA ASN A 330 37.24 48.30 12.94
C ASN A 330 36.31 48.13 11.71
N PHE A 331 35.02 47.84 11.88
CA PHE A 331 34.03 47.88 10.83
C PHE A 331 33.27 49.21 10.86
N GLY A 332 33.23 49.95 9.79
CA GLY A 332 32.62 51.28 9.70
C GLY A 332 31.56 51.39 8.60
N GLU A 333 30.87 52.54 8.55
CA GLU A 333 29.79 52.76 7.58
C GLU A 333 30.25 52.62 6.11
N THR A 334 31.47 52.97 5.78
CA THR A 334 32.02 52.78 4.45
C THR A 334 32.09 51.31 4.03
N SER A 335 32.51 50.44 4.95
CA SER A 335 32.49 48.98 4.76
C SER A 335 31.08 48.40 4.72
N LEU A 336 30.15 49.00 5.44
CA LEU A 336 28.75 48.58 5.42
C LEU A 336 28.11 48.89 4.05
N VAL A 337 28.36 50.08 3.48
CA VAL A 337 27.87 50.47 2.16
C VAL A 337 28.43 49.50 1.10
N GLU A 338 29.74 49.22 1.14
CA GLU A 338 30.40 48.28 0.21
C GLU A 338 29.74 46.90 0.20
N ILE A 339 29.44 46.38 1.41
CA ILE A 339 28.78 45.08 1.56
C ILE A 339 27.33 45.13 1.10
N ARG A 340 26.60 46.22 1.40
CA ARG A 340 25.21 46.38 0.99
C ARG A 340 25.12 46.44 -0.55
N ASP A 341 26.00 47.18 -1.22
CA ASP A 341 26.04 47.27 -2.67
C ASP A 341 26.37 45.91 -3.31
N MET A 342 27.30 45.18 -2.70
CA MET A 342 27.65 43.83 -3.16
C MET A 342 26.47 42.89 -3.07
N LEU A 343 25.79 42.84 -1.90
CA LEU A 343 24.60 42.00 -1.72
C LEU A 343 23.45 42.38 -2.65
N ALA A 344 23.20 43.70 -2.81
CA ALA A 344 22.19 44.22 -3.73
C ALA A 344 22.43 43.77 -5.17
N SER A 345 23.69 43.71 -5.60
CA SER A 345 24.07 43.21 -6.94
C SER A 345 23.65 41.75 -7.18
N LYS A 346 23.45 40.98 -6.13
CA LYS A 346 23.00 39.58 -6.15
C LYS A 346 21.54 39.42 -5.74
N GLY A 347 20.81 40.53 -5.54
CA GLY A 347 19.41 40.50 -5.10
C GLY A 347 19.21 40.08 -3.64
N LEU A 348 20.25 40.26 -2.81
CA LEU A 348 20.24 39.95 -1.38
C LEU A 348 20.30 41.24 -0.55
N SER A 349 19.86 41.16 0.71
CA SER A 349 19.99 42.23 1.70
C SER A 349 20.46 41.71 3.05
N LEU A 350 21.13 42.55 3.83
CA LEU A 350 21.54 42.23 5.20
C LEU A 350 20.32 41.94 6.07
N GLY A 351 20.42 40.92 6.89
CA GLY A 351 19.33 40.51 7.79
C GLY A 351 18.14 39.85 7.12
N GLN A 352 18.18 39.62 5.80
CA GLN A 352 17.09 38.98 5.04
C GLN A 352 16.74 37.59 5.57
N TYR A 353 17.71 36.87 6.09
CA TYR A 353 17.58 35.55 6.70
C TYR A 353 18.00 35.54 8.18
N ALA A 354 17.93 36.68 8.85
CA ALA A 354 18.15 36.78 10.30
C ALA A 354 16.98 36.10 11.01
N THR A 355 17.14 34.85 11.41
CA THR A 355 16.25 34.18 12.33
C THR A 355 16.55 34.69 13.73
N ASN A 356 15.51 35.04 14.49
CA ASN A 356 15.64 35.34 15.92
C ASN A 356 16.46 34.24 16.58
N LYS A 357 17.53 34.62 17.27
CA LYS A 357 18.36 33.70 18.06
C LYS A 357 17.54 33.06 19.19
N SER A 358 16.81 32.01 18.84
CA SER A 358 16.34 31.02 19.79
C SER A 358 16.15 29.70 19.01
N GLU A 359 17.26 29.08 18.69
CA GLU A 359 17.44 27.66 18.45
C GLU A 359 18.71 27.47 17.64
N THR A 360 19.86 27.50 18.33
CA THR A 360 21.04 26.82 17.84
C THR A 360 20.70 25.34 17.77
N PRO A 361 20.84 24.66 16.61
CA PRO A 361 20.89 23.21 16.65
C PRO A 361 22.17 22.86 17.41
N THR A 362 22.01 22.48 18.67
CA THR A 362 23.05 21.80 19.39
C THR A 362 23.52 20.62 18.53
N LEU A 363 24.75 20.70 18.04
CA LEU A 363 25.49 19.52 17.63
C LEU A 363 25.42 18.56 18.83
N PHE A 364 24.67 17.49 18.65
CA PHE A 364 24.63 16.38 19.59
C PHE A 364 26.05 15.82 19.62
N GLU A 365 26.83 16.17 20.63
CA GLU A 365 27.99 15.38 21.03
C GLU A 365 27.43 14.02 21.46
N PRO A 366 27.99 12.89 20.99
CA PRO A 366 27.52 11.59 21.40
C PRO A 366 27.73 11.46 22.91
N GLU A 367 26.66 11.50 23.69
CA GLU A 367 26.67 10.94 25.03
C GLU A 367 27.15 9.49 24.92
N PHE A 368 27.98 9.07 25.87
CA PHE A 368 28.55 7.71 25.92
C PHE A 368 27.42 6.68 25.82
N MET A 369 27.17 6.19 24.62
CA MET A 369 26.22 5.11 24.39
C MET A 369 26.82 3.79 24.86
N SER A 370 25.97 2.95 25.45
CA SER A 370 26.38 1.61 25.84
C SER A 370 26.73 0.78 24.57
N PRO A 371 27.64 -0.19 24.65
CA PRO A 371 27.99 -1.04 23.50
C PRO A 371 26.80 -1.74 22.86
N ASP A 372 25.75 -2.03 23.65
CA ASP A 372 24.51 -2.66 23.19
C ASP A 372 23.63 -1.70 22.37
N GLU A 373 23.59 -0.41 22.75
CA GLU A 373 22.88 0.63 21.97
C GLU A 373 23.59 0.91 20.65
N GLN A 374 24.90 0.89 20.63
CA GLN A 374 25.68 1.08 19.41
C GLN A 374 25.49 -0.09 18.44
N ALA A 375 25.48 -1.33 18.94
CA ALA A 375 25.18 -2.52 18.15
C ALA A 375 23.74 -2.50 17.58
N LEU A 376 22.79 -1.87 18.27
CA LEU A 376 21.42 -1.70 17.78
C LEU A 376 21.33 -0.68 16.63
N LEU A 377 22.07 0.43 16.74
CA LEU A 377 22.10 1.48 15.71
C LEU A 377 22.83 1.04 14.44
N ASP A 378 23.81 0.15 14.55
CA ASP A 378 24.56 -0.41 13.42
C ASP A 378 23.78 -1.48 12.65
N ARG A 379 22.62 -1.93 13.15
CA ARG A 379 21.76 -2.90 12.44
C ARG A 379 21.25 -2.34 11.13
N PRO A 380 21.17 -3.18 10.08
CA PRO A 380 20.59 -2.77 8.81
C PRO A 380 19.09 -2.48 8.96
N ILE A 381 18.58 -1.48 8.21
CA ILE A 381 17.15 -1.10 8.21
C ILE A 381 16.23 -2.26 7.80
N SER A 382 16.74 -3.25 7.03
CA SER A 382 16.01 -4.46 6.67
C SER A 382 15.44 -5.21 7.88
N ASP A 383 16.12 -5.15 9.02
CA ASP A 383 15.74 -5.85 10.25
C ASP A 383 14.49 -5.25 10.93
N LEU A 384 14.13 -4.02 10.59
CA LEU A 384 12.92 -3.37 11.09
C LEU A 384 11.63 -3.90 10.45
N ASN A 385 11.72 -4.79 9.45
CA ASN A 385 10.57 -5.36 8.73
C ASN A 385 9.55 -4.29 8.27
N LEU A 386 10.06 -3.21 7.71
CA LEU A 386 9.25 -2.12 7.16
C LEU A 386 8.51 -2.58 5.90
N SER A 387 7.37 -1.96 5.64
CA SER A 387 6.64 -2.13 4.39
C SER A 387 7.53 -1.82 3.17
N VAL A 388 7.16 -2.36 2.02
CA VAL A 388 7.90 -2.12 0.75
C VAL A 388 8.04 -0.62 0.47
N ARG A 389 6.99 0.15 0.76
CA ARG A 389 6.96 1.60 0.58
C ARG A 389 7.98 2.32 1.48
N ALA A 390 7.98 2.02 2.76
CA ALA A 390 8.92 2.60 3.71
C ALA A 390 10.36 2.19 3.35
N ARG A 391 10.59 0.93 2.99
CA ARG A 391 11.91 0.42 2.60
C ARG A 391 12.46 1.10 1.34
N LYS A 392 11.63 1.24 0.28
CA LYS A 392 12.03 1.94 -0.96
C LYS A 392 12.40 3.40 -0.68
N CYS A 393 11.69 4.07 0.24
CA CYS A 393 12.05 5.43 0.66
C CYS A 393 13.42 5.46 1.38
N MET A 394 13.68 4.54 2.31
CA MET A 394 14.98 4.48 3.00
C MET A 394 16.13 4.29 2.02
N ILE A 395 15.97 3.39 1.04
CA ILE A 395 16.97 3.18 -0.02
C ILE A 395 17.19 4.45 -0.84
N ARG A 396 16.11 5.16 -1.19
CA ARG A 396 16.18 6.41 -1.97
C ARG A 396 16.89 7.53 -1.20
N LEU A 397 16.70 7.59 0.11
CA LEU A 397 17.38 8.53 1.00
C LEU A 397 18.80 8.10 1.37
N GLY A 398 19.26 6.93 0.88
CA GLY A 398 20.59 6.39 1.17
C GLY A 398 20.76 5.95 2.63
N LEU A 399 19.66 5.68 3.33
CA LEU A 399 19.70 5.21 4.71
C LEU A 399 19.91 3.70 4.75
N ASN A 400 20.98 3.25 5.35
CA ASN A 400 21.35 1.82 5.38
C ASN A 400 21.22 1.21 6.77
N THR A 401 21.42 2.00 7.82
CA THR A 401 21.39 1.55 9.21
C THR A 401 20.24 2.18 10.00
N VAL A 402 19.87 1.55 11.10
CA VAL A 402 18.88 2.09 12.06
C VAL A 402 19.38 3.43 12.61
N GLY A 403 20.69 3.58 12.82
CA GLY A 403 21.31 4.83 13.27
C GLY A 403 21.12 5.98 12.28
N ASP A 404 21.23 5.70 10.95
CA ASP A 404 20.96 6.71 9.93
C ASP A 404 19.50 7.19 9.99
N LEU A 405 18.59 6.27 10.26
CA LEU A 405 17.15 6.56 10.35
C LEU A 405 16.82 7.40 11.59
N VAL A 406 17.36 7.06 12.76
CA VAL A 406 17.12 7.78 14.04
C VAL A 406 17.64 9.22 13.97
N ARG A 407 18.66 9.48 13.17
CA ARG A 407 19.21 10.85 12.97
C ARG A 407 18.33 11.74 12.11
N ARG A 408 17.32 11.21 11.43
CA ARG A 408 16.37 11.94 10.60
C ARG A 408 15.18 12.43 11.42
N THR A 409 14.62 13.55 10.99
CA THR A 409 13.34 14.04 11.53
C THR A 409 12.17 13.41 10.79
N GLY A 410 10.98 13.46 11.40
CA GLY A 410 9.74 13.05 10.70
C GLY A 410 9.52 13.84 9.41
N ASP A 411 9.87 15.13 9.41
CA ASP A 411 9.73 16.02 8.25
C ASP A 411 10.70 15.66 7.12
N ASP A 412 11.96 15.31 7.45
CA ASP A 412 12.93 14.83 6.44
C ASP A 412 12.43 13.59 5.68
N LEU A 413 11.70 12.72 6.39
CA LEU A 413 11.12 11.50 5.80
C LEU A 413 9.87 11.82 4.96
N LEU A 414 9.06 12.78 5.39
CA LEU A 414 7.87 13.23 4.66
C LEU A 414 8.21 13.98 3.36
N GLU A 415 9.40 14.57 3.26
CA GLU A 415 9.89 15.16 2.01
C GLU A 415 10.18 14.11 0.92
N CYS A 416 10.31 12.84 1.31
CA CYS A 416 10.55 11.77 0.35
C CYS A 416 9.28 11.48 -0.44
N LYS A 417 9.38 11.50 -1.76
CA LYS A 417 8.27 11.19 -2.69
C LYS A 417 7.68 9.83 -2.37
N ASN A 418 6.35 9.78 -2.24
CA ASN A 418 5.57 8.58 -1.90
C ASN A 418 5.74 8.08 -0.45
N PHE A 419 6.26 8.91 0.46
CA PHE A 419 6.32 8.61 1.88
C PHE A 419 5.34 9.50 2.64
N GLY A 420 4.25 8.95 3.11
CA GLY A 420 3.18 9.69 3.81
C GLY A 420 3.18 9.45 5.32
N VAL A 421 2.26 10.12 6.01
CA VAL A 421 2.07 10.05 7.48
C VAL A 421 1.90 8.60 7.96
N THR A 422 1.30 7.74 7.18
CA THR A 422 1.13 6.31 7.50
C THR A 422 2.46 5.57 7.57
N SER A 423 3.33 5.79 6.56
CA SER A 423 4.66 5.19 6.55
C SER A 423 5.53 5.77 7.66
N LEU A 424 5.35 7.05 7.99
CA LEU A 424 6.01 7.68 9.13
C LEU A 424 5.56 7.04 10.46
N ASN A 425 4.26 6.81 10.63
CA ASN A 425 3.74 6.16 11.84
C ASN A 425 4.22 4.70 11.95
N GLU A 426 4.31 3.98 10.84
CA GLU A 426 4.90 2.64 10.79
C GLU A 426 6.36 2.66 11.26
N VAL A 427 7.15 3.60 10.76
CA VAL A 427 8.55 3.78 11.16
C VAL A 427 8.66 4.10 12.64
N ARG A 428 7.84 5.03 13.16
CA ARG A 428 7.78 5.38 14.59
C ARG A 428 7.43 4.18 15.47
N GLU A 429 6.43 3.41 15.07
CA GLU A 429 6.02 2.20 15.77
C GLU A 429 7.15 1.16 15.82
N LYS A 430 7.82 0.94 14.69
CA LYS A 430 8.95 0.00 14.61
C LYS A 430 10.15 0.45 15.44
N LEU A 431 10.48 1.73 15.43
CA LEU A 431 11.55 2.27 16.27
C LEU A 431 11.18 2.17 17.76
N THR A 432 9.94 2.44 18.14
CA THR A 432 9.45 2.34 19.53
C THR A 432 9.54 0.89 20.05
N GLN A 433 9.32 -0.14 19.20
CA GLN A 433 9.52 -1.55 19.56
C GLN A 433 10.97 -1.84 19.98
N HIS A 434 11.92 -1.03 19.53
CA HIS A 434 13.34 -1.11 19.89
C HIS A 434 13.77 -0.01 20.86
N SER A 435 12.81 0.68 21.53
CA SER A 435 13.07 1.81 22.44
C SER A 435 13.80 2.98 21.79
N LEU A 436 13.69 3.14 20.47
CA LEU A 436 14.26 4.21 19.68
C LEU A 436 13.19 5.19 19.22
N LYS A 437 13.60 6.42 18.88
CA LYS A 437 12.72 7.48 18.33
C LYS A 437 13.43 8.21 17.20
N LEU A 438 12.67 8.83 16.30
CA LEU A 438 13.22 9.75 15.33
C LEU A 438 13.71 11.02 16.01
N ARG A 439 14.64 11.71 15.38
CA ARG A 439 15.11 13.00 15.86
C ARG A 439 13.93 14.00 15.90
N GLY A 440 13.67 14.55 17.08
CA GLY A 440 12.60 15.53 17.29
C GLY A 440 11.24 14.94 17.73
N ASP A 441 11.12 13.63 17.92
CA ASP A 441 9.92 12.95 18.47
C ASP A 441 9.94 12.86 20.02
#